data_dc4e26fc465199a1750d27b30d09cff3
#
_entry.id   dc4e26fc465199a1750d27b30d09cff3
#
_cell.length_a   1.000
_cell.length_b   1.000
_cell.length_c   1.000
_cell.angle_alpha   90.00
_cell.angle_beta   90.00
_cell.angle_gamma   90.00
#
_symmetry.space_group_name_H-M   'P 1'
#
loop_
_entity.id
_entity.type
_entity.pdbx_description
1 polymer ?
#
loop_
_entity_poly.entity_id
_entity_poly.type
_entity_poly.pdbx_seq_one_letter_code
_entity_poly.pdbx_strand_id
1 'polypeptide(L)'
;EIEPQQYYLVVGRMIPDNNADIIINGFLASASTKKMVVVGDVFYKDAYADTLKQTKDDRLIFTGYVYNPEILAALYHHCYAYVHGHEYGGTNPTMIKALAYGCAILALETVFNREMLADGLYGIYFEKNATAVQEQIDYADKYPEKIKKLRQSSHLGITDKYNWECITSQYLDVFNKLAKKRKR
;
A
#
# COMPACT_ATOMS: atom_id res chain seq x y z
N GLU A 1 -6.54 20.25 8.13
CA GLU A 1 -6.60 19.12 9.08
C GLU A 1 -6.93 17.84 8.32
N ILE A 2 -6.41 16.70 8.82
CA ILE A 2 -6.69 15.36 8.30
C ILE A 2 -7.51 14.63 9.38
N GLU A 3 -8.72 14.22 9.04
CA GLU A 3 -9.60 13.53 9.98
C GLU A 3 -9.49 12.00 9.81
N PRO A 4 -9.60 11.21 10.89
CA PRO A 4 -9.63 9.76 10.81
C PRO A 4 -10.72 9.25 9.86
N GLN A 5 -10.40 8.24 9.06
CA GLN A 5 -11.28 7.61 8.07
C GLN A 5 -11.78 8.57 6.94
N GLN A 6 -11.19 9.77 6.82
CA GLN A 6 -11.53 10.73 5.76
C GLN A 6 -10.39 10.93 4.77
N TYR A 7 -9.47 9.97 4.66
CA TYR A 7 -8.40 10.03 3.66
C TYR A 7 -7.92 8.66 3.19
N TYR A 8 -7.52 8.61 1.93
CA TYR A 8 -6.70 7.57 1.34
C TYR A 8 -5.24 7.85 1.63
N LEU A 9 -4.44 6.81 1.86
CA LEU A 9 -3.02 6.94 2.16
C LEU A 9 -2.18 6.27 1.07
N VAL A 10 -1.18 6.97 0.58
CA VAL A 10 -0.10 6.43 -0.27
C VAL A 10 1.22 6.63 0.45
N VAL A 11 2.04 5.59 0.57
CA VAL A 11 3.37 5.68 1.21
C VAL A 11 4.41 5.03 0.33
N GLY A 12 5.37 5.81 -0.14
CA GLY A 12 6.46 5.30 -0.96
C GLY A 12 7.30 6.41 -1.58
N ARG A 13 8.39 6.03 -2.22
CA ARG A 13 9.18 6.98 -3.03
C ARG A 13 8.36 7.44 -4.23
N MET A 14 8.47 8.70 -4.60
CA MET A 14 7.84 9.22 -5.81
C MET A 14 8.69 8.89 -7.04
N ILE A 15 8.62 7.62 -7.45
CA ILE A 15 9.30 7.08 -8.64
C ILE A 15 8.28 6.36 -9.53
N PRO A 16 8.53 6.24 -10.85
CA PRO A 16 7.60 5.60 -11.79
C PRO A 16 7.14 4.21 -11.36
N ASP A 17 8.04 3.38 -10.82
CA ASP A 17 7.74 2.01 -10.40
C ASP A 17 6.71 1.91 -9.25
N ASN A 18 6.46 3.01 -8.56
CA ASN A 18 5.44 3.09 -7.51
C ASN A 18 4.09 3.63 -8.03
N ASN A 19 4.02 4.01 -9.32
CA ASN A 19 2.79 4.40 -10.01
C ASN A 19 1.96 5.48 -9.29
N ALA A 20 2.65 6.43 -8.63
CA ALA A 20 1.97 7.50 -7.90
C ALA A 20 1.16 8.42 -8.84
N ASP A 21 1.60 8.61 -10.09
CA ASP A 21 0.90 9.34 -11.14
C ASP A 21 -0.44 8.69 -11.48
N ILE A 22 -0.47 7.38 -11.69
CA ILE A 22 -1.69 6.62 -11.98
C ILE A 22 -2.67 6.72 -10.81
N ILE A 23 -2.16 6.57 -9.57
CA ILE A 23 -2.98 6.66 -8.36
C ILE A 23 -3.57 8.05 -8.19
N ILE A 24 -2.75 9.09 -8.31
CA ILE A 24 -3.20 10.49 -8.17
C ILE A 24 -4.22 10.83 -9.26
N ASN A 25 -3.94 10.50 -10.53
CA ASN A 25 -4.86 10.79 -11.62
C ASN A 25 -6.19 10.05 -11.47
N GLY A 26 -6.18 8.80 -11.03
CA GLY A 26 -7.41 8.05 -10.74
C GLY A 26 -8.19 8.62 -9.57
N PHE A 27 -7.50 9.03 -8.50
CA PHE A 27 -8.14 9.71 -7.38
C PHE A 27 -8.78 11.04 -7.78
N LEU A 28 -8.09 11.85 -8.57
CA LEU A 28 -8.62 13.13 -9.06
C LEU A 28 -9.87 12.97 -9.93
N ALA A 29 -9.92 11.90 -10.72
CA ALA A 29 -11.07 11.56 -11.56
C ALA A 29 -12.24 10.97 -10.77
N SER A 30 -12.00 10.48 -9.54
CA SER A 30 -13.06 9.89 -8.70
C SER A 30 -14.01 10.93 -8.11
N ALA A 31 -15.20 10.48 -7.74
CA ALA A 31 -16.20 11.29 -7.05
C ALA A 31 -15.92 11.44 -5.53
N SER A 32 -14.81 10.92 -5.05
CA SER A 32 -14.47 10.93 -3.61
C SER A 32 -14.34 12.36 -3.09
N THR A 33 -14.95 12.61 -1.94
CA THR A 33 -14.81 13.85 -1.17
C THR A 33 -13.72 13.76 -0.10
N LYS A 34 -13.16 12.57 0.09
CA LYS A 34 -12.05 12.35 1.03
C LYS A 34 -10.76 12.97 0.51
N LYS A 35 -9.78 13.09 1.38
CA LYS A 35 -8.43 13.54 0.99
C LYS A 35 -7.58 12.34 0.54
N MET A 36 -6.51 12.63 -0.20
CA MET A 36 -5.42 11.68 -0.44
C MET A 36 -4.15 12.24 0.17
N VAL A 37 -3.57 11.50 1.09
CA VAL A 37 -2.30 11.84 1.75
C VAL A 37 -1.19 11.02 1.10
N VAL A 38 -0.24 11.71 0.48
CA VAL A 38 0.91 11.10 -0.19
C VAL A 38 2.15 11.34 0.66
N VAL A 39 2.67 10.27 1.25
CA VAL A 39 3.84 10.26 2.13
C VAL A 39 5.05 9.72 1.38
N GLY A 40 6.11 10.50 1.35
CA GLY A 40 7.37 10.16 0.71
C GLY A 40 7.79 11.19 -0.33
N ASP A 41 8.97 11.03 -0.84
CA ASP A 41 9.59 11.90 -1.85
C ASP A 41 10.74 11.13 -2.51
N VAL A 42 11.61 11.84 -3.22
CA VAL A 42 12.93 11.40 -3.65
C VAL A 42 14.00 12.34 -3.06
N PHE A 43 15.21 11.84 -2.82
CA PHE A 43 16.30 12.64 -2.22
C PHE A 43 17.10 13.47 -3.24
N TYR A 44 16.72 13.39 -4.51
CA TYR A 44 17.37 14.05 -5.63
C TYR A 44 16.33 14.81 -6.46
N LYS A 45 16.80 15.74 -7.29
CA LYS A 45 15.92 16.44 -8.23
C LYS A 45 15.41 15.45 -9.28
N ASP A 46 14.10 15.34 -9.39
CA ASP A 46 13.43 14.38 -10.27
C ASP A 46 12.19 15.01 -10.91
N ALA A 47 12.16 14.98 -12.24
CA ALA A 47 11.09 15.62 -13.01
C ALA A 47 9.72 14.97 -12.78
N TYR A 48 9.67 13.64 -12.55
CA TYR A 48 8.45 12.93 -12.25
C TYR A 48 7.87 13.37 -10.91
N ALA A 49 8.68 13.35 -9.84
CA ALA A 49 8.26 13.78 -8.52
C ALA A 49 7.87 15.27 -8.50
N ASP A 50 8.62 16.13 -9.19
CA ASP A 50 8.33 17.55 -9.29
C ASP A 50 7.00 17.81 -10.01
N THR A 51 6.72 17.08 -11.10
CA THR A 51 5.44 17.17 -11.82
C THR A 51 4.26 16.77 -10.93
N LEU A 52 4.39 15.67 -10.19
CA LEU A 52 3.34 15.22 -9.28
C LEU A 52 3.03 16.26 -8.19
N LYS A 53 4.06 16.84 -7.58
CA LYS A 53 3.91 17.86 -6.53
C LYS A 53 3.32 19.19 -7.04
N GLN A 54 3.36 19.45 -8.34
CA GLN A 54 2.70 20.61 -8.95
C GLN A 54 1.19 20.43 -9.15
N THR A 55 0.69 19.21 -9.01
CA THR A 55 -0.75 18.92 -9.10
C THR A 55 -1.51 19.69 -8.02
N LYS A 56 -2.47 20.49 -8.42
CA LYS A 56 -3.26 21.33 -7.52
C LYS A 56 -4.67 20.77 -7.42
N ASP A 57 -5.00 20.25 -6.27
CA ASP A 57 -6.36 19.87 -5.87
C ASP A 57 -6.39 19.92 -4.34
N ASP A 58 -7.42 20.53 -3.78
CA ASP A 58 -7.55 20.72 -2.32
C ASP A 58 -7.68 19.38 -1.55
N ARG A 59 -7.96 18.30 -2.24
CA ARG A 59 -8.03 16.94 -1.68
C ARG A 59 -6.64 16.30 -1.57
N LEU A 60 -5.61 16.78 -2.30
CA LEU A 60 -4.25 16.19 -2.29
C LEU A 60 -3.38 16.85 -1.22
N ILE A 61 -2.73 16.03 -0.42
CA ILE A 61 -1.78 16.45 0.61
C ILE A 61 -0.46 15.72 0.42
N PHE A 62 0.56 16.41 -0.03
CA PHE A 62 1.94 15.91 -0.11
C PHE A 62 2.68 16.27 1.18
N THR A 63 3.08 15.26 1.95
CA THR A 63 3.76 15.47 3.24
C THR A 63 5.28 15.48 3.12
N GLY A 64 5.84 15.04 1.98
CA GLY A 64 7.25 14.66 1.91
C GLY A 64 7.55 13.46 2.81
N TYR A 65 8.79 13.35 3.29
CA TYR A 65 9.20 12.30 4.21
C TYR A 65 8.65 12.53 5.61
N VAL A 66 7.97 11.54 6.17
CA VAL A 66 7.54 11.50 7.57
C VAL A 66 8.52 10.62 8.35
N TYR A 67 9.45 11.25 9.05
CA TYR A 67 10.50 10.55 9.83
C TYR A 67 10.03 10.11 11.21
N ASN A 68 9.03 10.78 11.78
CA ASN A 68 8.48 10.40 13.08
C ASN A 68 7.64 9.11 12.93
N PRO A 69 8.06 8.00 13.59
CA PRO A 69 7.39 6.73 13.46
C PRO A 69 5.96 6.72 14.03
N GLU A 70 5.70 7.53 15.06
CA GLU A 70 4.36 7.64 15.67
C GLU A 70 3.38 8.34 14.73
N ILE A 71 3.81 9.42 14.07
CA ILE A 71 3.00 10.11 13.05
C ILE A 71 2.72 9.17 11.87
N LEU A 72 3.74 8.46 11.39
CA LEU A 72 3.57 7.51 10.29
C LEU A 72 2.63 6.36 10.67
N ALA A 73 2.76 5.82 11.88
CA ALA A 73 1.86 4.81 12.43
C ALA A 73 0.41 5.31 12.51
N ALA A 74 0.22 6.53 13.00
CA ALA A 74 -1.10 7.15 13.06
C ALA A 74 -1.72 7.33 11.67
N LEU A 75 -0.92 7.75 10.67
CA LEU A 75 -1.38 7.86 9.28
C LEU A 75 -1.87 6.51 8.73
N TYR A 76 -1.14 5.41 8.95
CA TYR A 76 -1.60 4.08 8.56
C TYR A 76 -2.87 3.67 9.33
N HIS A 77 -2.87 3.82 10.66
CA HIS A 77 -3.96 3.35 11.50
C HIS A 77 -5.29 4.07 11.20
N HIS A 78 -5.23 5.36 10.92
CA HIS A 78 -6.40 6.20 10.74
C HIS A 78 -6.82 6.42 9.29
N CYS A 79 -6.08 5.93 8.28
CA CYS A 79 -6.52 6.06 6.90
C CYS A 79 -7.83 5.28 6.66
N TYR A 80 -8.63 5.74 5.71
CA TYR A 80 -9.80 5.01 5.21
C TYR A 80 -9.37 3.74 4.47
N ALA A 81 -8.47 3.92 3.48
CA ALA A 81 -7.80 2.83 2.81
C ALA A 81 -6.37 3.23 2.42
N TYR A 82 -5.49 2.24 2.33
CA TYR A 82 -4.12 2.37 1.84
C TYR A 82 -4.08 2.00 0.36
N VAL A 83 -3.56 2.88 -0.49
CA VAL A 83 -3.43 2.64 -1.94
C VAL A 83 -1.98 2.30 -2.26
N HIS A 84 -1.75 1.14 -2.85
CA HIS A 84 -0.43 0.57 -3.10
C HIS A 84 -0.17 0.37 -4.58
N GLY A 85 0.68 1.21 -5.16
CA GLY A 85 1.02 1.16 -6.58
C GLY A 85 2.34 0.45 -6.93
N HIS A 86 3.06 -0.09 -5.95
CA HIS A 86 4.37 -0.70 -6.19
C HIS A 86 4.27 -1.88 -7.14
N GLU A 87 5.08 -1.86 -8.21
CA GLU A 87 4.98 -2.80 -9.32
C GLU A 87 5.96 -3.96 -9.21
N TYR A 88 7.21 -3.69 -8.81
CA TYR A 88 8.29 -4.65 -8.85
C TYR A 88 8.81 -5.02 -7.46
N GLY A 89 9.31 -6.25 -7.34
CA GLY A 89 9.94 -6.75 -6.13
C GLY A 89 9.04 -7.68 -5.33
N GLY A 90 9.62 -8.36 -4.36
CA GLY A 90 8.92 -9.32 -3.50
C GLY A 90 8.12 -8.65 -2.39
N THR A 91 8.33 -9.10 -1.15
CA THR A 91 7.65 -8.58 0.03
C THR A 91 7.93 -7.09 0.24
N ASN A 92 6.90 -6.25 0.12
CA ASN A 92 7.04 -4.81 0.25
C ASN A 92 6.85 -4.34 1.70
N PRO A 93 7.84 -3.64 2.31
CA PRO A 93 7.76 -3.21 3.71
C PRO A 93 6.60 -2.24 4.01
N THR A 94 6.19 -1.40 3.05
CA THR A 94 5.08 -0.46 3.27
C THR A 94 3.74 -1.19 3.28
N MET A 95 3.58 -2.24 2.46
CA MET A 95 2.40 -3.09 2.48
C MET A 95 2.34 -3.94 3.76
N ILE A 96 3.47 -4.49 4.23
CA ILE A 96 3.53 -5.16 5.53
C ILE A 96 3.05 -4.24 6.66
N LYS A 97 3.51 -2.99 6.68
CA LYS A 97 3.02 -2.00 7.65
C LYS A 97 1.52 -1.76 7.50
N ALA A 98 1.03 -1.57 6.28
CA ALA A 98 -0.39 -1.36 6.03
C ALA A 98 -1.25 -2.53 6.55
N LEU A 99 -0.84 -3.78 6.29
CA LEU A 99 -1.50 -4.97 6.85
C LEU A 99 -1.45 -4.97 8.38
N ALA A 100 -0.27 -4.73 8.98
CA ALA A 100 -0.08 -4.74 10.42
C ALA A 100 -0.91 -3.68 11.15
N TYR A 101 -1.10 -2.50 10.55
CA TYR A 101 -1.95 -1.44 11.09
C TYR A 101 -3.44 -1.60 10.77
N GLY A 102 -3.83 -2.71 10.15
CA GLY A 102 -5.25 -2.98 9.85
C GLY A 102 -5.83 -2.07 8.78
N CYS A 103 -5.06 -1.69 7.76
CA CYS A 103 -5.57 -0.91 6.65
C CYS A 103 -6.40 -1.79 5.70
N ALA A 104 -7.49 -1.27 5.15
CA ALA A 104 -8.02 -1.79 3.90
C ALA A 104 -7.02 -1.43 2.79
N ILE A 105 -6.69 -2.39 1.92
CA ILE A 105 -5.67 -2.20 0.89
C ILE A 105 -6.29 -2.24 -0.49
N LEU A 106 -6.04 -1.17 -1.28
CA LEU A 106 -6.28 -1.12 -2.72
C LEU A 106 -4.92 -1.21 -3.41
N ALA A 107 -4.62 -2.30 -4.09
CA ALA A 107 -3.28 -2.58 -4.61
C ALA A 107 -3.27 -2.73 -6.13
N LEU A 108 -2.19 -2.26 -6.76
CA LEU A 108 -1.89 -2.61 -8.14
C LEU A 108 -1.87 -4.14 -8.31
N GLU A 109 -2.55 -4.65 -9.31
CA GLU A 109 -2.59 -6.07 -9.60
C GLU A 109 -1.25 -6.55 -10.16
N THR A 110 -0.47 -7.23 -9.31
CA THR A 110 0.79 -7.89 -9.66
C THR A 110 0.85 -9.27 -8.98
N VAL A 111 1.70 -10.15 -9.47
CA VAL A 111 1.92 -11.46 -8.83
C VAL A 111 2.39 -11.32 -7.38
N PHE A 112 3.18 -10.29 -7.08
CA PHE A 112 3.72 -10.01 -5.74
C PHE A 112 2.63 -9.52 -4.79
N ASN A 113 1.80 -8.58 -5.24
CA ASN A 113 0.72 -8.03 -4.44
C ASN A 113 -0.39 -9.06 -4.23
N ARG A 114 -0.67 -9.92 -5.22
CA ARG A 114 -1.57 -11.07 -5.05
C ARG A 114 -1.06 -12.03 -3.98
N GLU A 115 0.21 -12.37 -4.01
CA GLU A 115 0.81 -13.23 -2.98
C GLU A 115 0.70 -12.61 -1.58
N MET A 116 1.00 -11.31 -1.44
CA MET A 116 0.95 -10.63 -0.14
C MET A 116 -0.47 -10.49 0.42
N LEU A 117 -1.46 -10.32 -0.45
CA LEU A 117 -2.86 -10.13 -0.08
C LEU A 117 -3.69 -11.43 -0.18
N ALA A 118 -3.02 -12.59 -0.24
CA ALA A 118 -3.63 -13.92 -0.32
C ALA A 118 -4.76 -13.97 -1.38
N ASP A 119 -4.42 -13.60 -2.63
CA ASP A 119 -5.34 -13.57 -3.78
C ASP A 119 -6.65 -12.80 -3.55
N GLY A 120 -6.58 -11.69 -2.79
CA GLY A 120 -7.71 -10.78 -2.55
C GLY A 120 -8.43 -11.00 -1.22
N LEU A 121 -7.94 -11.91 -0.37
CA LEU A 121 -8.51 -12.09 0.97
C LEU A 121 -8.32 -10.84 1.84
N TYR A 122 -7.19 -10.14 1.67
CA TYR A 122 -6.79 -9.00 2.50
C TYR A 122 -6.72 -7.67 1.74
N GLY A 123 -7.21 -7.60 0.51
CA GLY A 123 -7.21 -6.38 -0.29
C GLY A 123 -8.01 -6.49 -1.58
N ILE A 124 -8.09 -5.39 -2.30
CA ILE A 124 -8.77 -5.26 -3.60
C ILE A 124 -7.72 -4.84 -4.60
N TYR A 125 -7.84 -5.27 -5.86
CA TYR A 125 -6.87 -4.95 -6.89
C TYR A 125 -7.41 -3.95 -7.91
N PHE A 126 -6.49 -3.18 -8.49
CA PHE A 126 -6.73 -2.33 -9.67
C PHE A 126 -5.70 -2.63 -10.76
N GLU A 127 -6.11 -2.51 -12.00
CA GLU A 127 -5.21 -2.59 -13.16
C GLU A 127 -4.32 -1.32 -13.26
N LYS A 128 -3.20 -1.43 -13.99
CA LYS A 128 -2.23 -0.34 -14.15
C LYS A 128 -2.75 0.79 -15.07
N ASN A 129 -3.81 1.45 -14.66
CA ASN A 129 -4.35 2.64 -15.31
C ASN A 129 -5.18 3.49 -14.35
N ALA A 130 -5.30 4.79 -14.63
CA ALA A 130 -6.01 5.74 -13.77
C ALA A 130 -7.51 5.43 -13.65
N THR A 131 -8.14 4.92 -14.71
CA THR A 131 -9.57 4.57 -14.70
C THR A 131 -9.85 3.44 -13.71
N ALA A 132 -9.01 2.40 -13.69
CA ALA A 132 -9.16 1.30 -12.73
C ALA A 132 -8.95 1.77 -11.27
N VAL A 133 -8.03 2.72 -11.03
CA VAL A 133 -7.88 3.33 -9.70
C VAL A 133 -9.13 4.13 -9.32
N GLN A 134 -9.65 4.96 -10.24
CA GLN A 134 -10.90 5.70 -10.04
C GLN A 134 -12.04 4.76 -9.65
N GLU A 135 -12.26 3.70 -10.42
CA GLU A 135 -13.32 2.72 -10.16
C GLU A 135 -13.20 2.08 -8.78
N GLN A 136 -11.98 1.76 -8.32
CA GLN A 136 -11.78 1.17 -6.99
C GLN A 136 -11.98 2.19 -5.87
N ILE A 137 -11.64 3.45 -6.06
CA ILE A 137 -11.91 4.52 -5.10
C ILE A 137 -13.41 4.77 -4.99
N ASP A 138 -14.11 4.90 -6.12
CA ASP A 138 -15.56 5.06 -6.14
C ASP A 138 -16.28 3.84 -5.54
N TYR A 139 -15.79 2.63 -5.83
CA TYR A 139 -16.28 1.41 -5.20
C TYR A 139 -16.08 1.42 -3.68
N ALA A 140 -14.89 1.81 -3.20
CA ALA A 140 -14.59 1.87 -1.78
C ALA A 140 -15.54 2.85 -1.06
N ASP A 141 -15.77 4.02 -1.64
CA ASP A 141 -16.67 5.02 -1.07
C ASP A 141 -18.15 4.59 -1.11
N LYS A 142 -18.54 3.87 -2.15
CA LYS A 142 -19.91 3.33 -2.30
C LYS A 142 -20.20 2.17 -1.34
N TYR A 143 -19.18 1.38 -0.97
CA TYR A 143 -19.33 0.18 -0.14
C TYR A 143 -18.48 0.21 1.14
N PRO A 144 -18.71 1.18 2.04
CA PRO A 144 -17.87 1.37 3.23
C PRO A 144 -17.83 0.14 4.15
N GLU A 145 -18.89 -0.68 4.18
CA GLU A 145 -18.90 -1.92 4.96
C GLU A 145 -17.89 -2.97 4.46
N LYS A 146 -17.59 -2.99 3.15
CA LYS A 146 -16.53 -3.87 2.61
C LYS A 146 -15.16 -3.39 3.04
N ILE A 147 -14.92 -2.09 3.01
CA ILE A 147 -13.68 -1.47 3.50
C ILE A 147 -13.50 -1.76 5.00
N LYS A 148 -14.54 -1.62 5.80
CA LYS A 148 -14.52 -1.95 7.23
C LYS A 148 -14.18 -3.42 7.48
N LYS A 149 -14.75 -4.36 6.72
CA LYS A 149 -14.42 -5.79 6.82
C LYS A 149 -12.95 -6.06 6.50
N LEU A 150 -12.41 -5.48 5.41
CA LEU A 150 -10.99 -5.59 5.07
C LEU A 150 -10.11 -5.06 6.20
N ARG A 151 -10.43 -3.91 6.78
CA ARG A 151 -9.70 -3.37 7.93
C ARG A 151 -9.68 -4.30 9.13
N GLN A 152 -10.75 -5.02 9.38
CA GLN A 152 -10.85 -5.97 10.49
C GLN A 152 -10.02 -7.24 10.28
N SER A 153 -9.80 -7.65 9.04
CA SER A 153 -9.12 -8.91 8.71
C SER A 153 -7.70 -8.77 8.18
N SER A 154 -7.30 -7.60 7.68
CA SER A 154 -6.02 -7.41 6.99
C SER A 154 -4.79 -7.76 7.83
N HIS A 155 -4.82 -7.54 9.15
CA HIS A 155 -3.74 -7.89 10.06
C HIS A 155 -3.45 -9.40 10.10
N LEU A 156 -4.42 -10.25 9.77
CA LEU A 156 -4.25 -11.70 9.67
C LEU A 156 -3.27 -12.07 8.54
N GLY A 157 -3.17 -11.25 7.50
CA GLY A 157 -2.18 -11.42 6.44
C GLY A 157 -0.73 -11.37 6.93
N ILE A 158 -0.48 -10.77 8.10
CA ILE A 158 0.84 -10.75 8.75
C ILE A 158 1.06 -11.97 9.62
N THR A 159 0.07 -12.29 10.49
CA THR A 159 0.24 -13.33 11.52
C THR A 159 0.51 -14.70 10.93
N ASP A 160 -0.05 -15.00 9.77
CA ASP A 160 0.03 -16.33 9.18
C ASP A 160 1.33 -16.56 8.38
N LYS A 161 1.94 -15.51 7.86
CA LYS A 161 3.04 -15.66 6.89
C LYS A 161 4.28 -14.83 7.22
N TYR A 162 4.12 -13.61 7.72
CA TYR A 162 5.20 -12.64 7.85
C TYR A 162 5.64 -12.45 9.32
N ASN A 163 5.75 -13.55 10.07
CA ASN A 163 6.31 -13.57 11.42
C ASN A 163 7.69 -14.22 11.43
N TRP A 164 8.50 -13.90 12.44
CA TRP A 164 9.88 -14.39 12.54
C TRP A 164 9.98 -15.91 12.70
N GLU A 165 9.04 -16.55 13.40
CA GLU A 165 9.00 -18.00 13.58
C GLU A 165 8.84 -18.72 12.25
N CYS A 166 7.88 -18.28 11.43
CA CYS A 166 7.62 -18.85 10.11
C CYS A 166 8.83 -18.65 9.18
N ILE A 167 9.36 -17.44 9.09
CA ILE A 167 10.51 -17.11 8.24
C ILE A 167 11.75 -17.88 8.66
N THR A 168 12.06 -17.93 9.96
CA THR A 168 13.21 -18.67 10.50
C THR A 168 13.09 -20.16 10.18
N SER A 169 11.91 -20.75 10.36
CA SER A 169 11.66 -22.17 10.03
C SER A 169 11.94 -22.45 8.56
N GLN A 170 11.47 -21.58 7.64
CA GLN A 170 11.73 -21.74 6.21
C GLN A 170 13.24 -21.68 5.88
N TYR A 171 13.99 -20.75 6.48
CA TYR A 171 15.47 -20.71 6.32
C TYR A 171 16.14 -21.98 6.84
N LEU A 172 15.76 -22.47 8.01
CA LEU A 172 16.29 -23.70 8.59
C LEU A 172 16.02 -24.90 7.68
N ASP A 173 14.85 -25.00 7.09
CA ASP A 173 14.51 -26.07 6.15
C ASP A 173 15.40 -26.05 4.90
N VAL A 174 15.67 -24.87 4.34
CA VAL A 174 16.59 -24.71 3.21
C VAL A 174 18.00 -25.12 3.59
N PHE A 175 18.51 -24.66 4.73
CA PHE A 175 19.85 -25.00 5.20
C PHE A 175 20.00 -26.50 5.46
N ASN A 176 19.01 -27.13 6.09
CA ASN A 176 19.01 -28.58 6.34
C ASN A 176 19.00 -29.40 5.04
N LYS A 177 18.23 -28.98 4.03
CA LYS A 177 18.22 -29.62 2.70
C LYS A 177 19.58 -29.52 2.01
N LEU A 178 20.24 -28.37 2.07
CA LEU A 178 21.56 -28.16 1.47
C LEU A 178 22.64 -28.96 2.20
N ALA A 179 22.62 -28.98 3.53
CA ALA A 179 23.56 -29.75 4.32
C ALA A 179 23.48 -31.28 4.07
N LYS A 180 22.26 -31.82 3.88
CA LYS A 180 22.05 -33.21 3.49
C LYS A 180 22.59 -33.57 2.10
N LYS A 181 22.45 -32.65 1.11
CA LYS A 181 22.99 -32.83 -0.25
C LYS A 181 24.53 -32.88 -0.28
N ARG A 182 25.20 -32.20 0.64
CA ARG A 182 26.67 -32.13 0.69
C ARG A 182 27.31 -33.40 1.35
N LYS A 183 26.50 -34.23 1.99
CA LYS A 183 26.95 -35.50 2.62
C LYS A 183 26.77 -36.72 1.70
N ARG A 184 26.28 -36.53 0.49
CA ARG A 184 26.21 -37.53 -0.59
C ARG A 184 27.23 -37.21 -1.67
#